data_0578b6f3454746ad242661aa05959735
#
_entry.id   0578b6f3454746ad242661aa05959735
#
_cell.length_a   1.000
_cell.length_b   1.000
_cell.length_c   1.000
_cell.angle_alpha   90.00
_cell.angle_beta   90.00
_cell.angle_gamma   90.00
#
_symmetry.space_group_name_H-M   'P 1'
#
loop_
_entity.id
_entity.type
_entity.pdbx_description
1 polymer ?
#
loop_
_entity_poly.entity_id
_entity_poly.type
_entity_poly.pdbx_seq_one_letter_code
_entity_poly.pdbx_strand_id
1 'polypeptide(L)'
;MGFVKMSFDSPYPEPPAELTKPGLRPRLAFLGPGIILASVTIGSGELVWASRSGAIFGYGMLWCFLYAGLFKAIQVHTAARHFTLTGEHPMVGWRKLPGPPLWFPLLVAVPAVLLMPIAFSGIPEMLGGYIHRFVGMEPASGSVGPWKHLEFWINVWTSIVLCLCLALALASSYRMLERVSLVVLGVMVACVACSVVVLGPNLLEMLGGLFIPRVSDFPDFVLKPEYAREFAGRSPWLEVSLYLSAVGGGAYDYIGYVGMLREKEWGLAGRRVAGRDELEAAVAGETAASAETVRRARAWARAPLLDTSVSFFFVILVTLLFGILGTLVLHRESVVPANSNLLNEQEAFLTVLHPELRWVYRAGVFLALVGTLYGAFEVYRFTFVESVRAIVPEWATAERVPYLRAGTVAYCFLGGLVMVWLPETVAGTIVGRMTFGTIISGAATCGLWCFAMLWLDRTRLPAPLRMGRVTWWLTLIAGLGMTFMGVQTIIAYFG
;
A
#
# COMPACT_ATOMS: atom_id res chain seq x y z
N MET A 1 30.87 -1.80 -52.65
CA MET A 1 30.63 -1.20 -51.31
C MET A 1 29.22 -1.61 -50.87
N GLY A 2 29.15 -2.70 -50.10
CA GLY A 2 27.87 -3.17 -49.56
C GLY A 2 27.49 -2.31 -48.35
N PHE A 3 26.40 -1.58 -48.45
CA PHE A 3 25.76 -0.94 -47.30
C PHE A 3 25.27 -2.06 -46.40
N VAL A 4 25.96 -2.28 -45.28
CA VAL A 4 25.42 -3.03 -44.14
C VAL A 4 24.19 -2.27 -43.69
N LYS A 5 23.01 -2.77 -43.99
CA LYS A 5 21.76 -2.33 -43.35
C LYS A 5 21.92 -2.59 -41.85
N MET A 6 22.36 -1.56 -41.11
CA MET A 6 22.15 -1.55 -39.68
C MET A 6 20.64 -1.57 -39.48
N SER A 7 20.07 -2.74 -39.19
CA SER A 7 18.69 -2.86 -38.66
C SER A 7 18.74 -2.20 -37.30
N PHE A 8 18.29 -0.97 -37.19
CA PHE A 8 18.04 -0.32 -35.93
C PHE A 8 16.83 -1.02 -35.32
N ASP A 9 17.07 -2.14 -34.62
CA ASP A 9 16.03 -2.77 -33.84
C ASP A 9 15.67 -1.84 -32.67
N SER A 10 14.36 -1.62 -32.51
CA SER A 10 13.83 -0.84 -31.38
C SER A 10 14.41 -1.38 -30.06
N PRO A 11 14.80 -0.50 -29.10
CA PRO A 11 15.23 -0.92 -27.78
C PRO A 11 14.14 -1.72 -27.04
N TYR A 12 12.87 -1.53 -27.41
CA TYR A 12 11.74 -2.22 -26.79
C TYR A 12 11.43 -3.52 -27.54
N PRO A 13 11.21 -4.62 -26.79
CA PRO A 13 10.73 -5.86 -27.38
C PRO A 13 9.34 -5.65 -28.00
N GLU A 14 8.96 -6.55 -28.92
CA GLU A 14 7.61 -6.55 -29.49
C GLU A 14 6.57 -6.71 -28.35
N PRO A 15 5.61 -5.77 -28.22
CA PRO A 15 4.59 -5.89 -27.18
C PRO A 15 3.64 -7.05 -27.53
N PRO A 16 3.24 -7.86 -26.52
CA PRO A 16 2.29 -8.94 -26.72
C PRO A 16 0.97 -8.44 -27.31
N ALA A 17 0.34 -9.31 -28.13
CA ALA A 17 -0.90 -8.97 -28.82
C ALA A 17 -2.03 -8.55 -27.85
N GLU A 18 -2.03 -9.07 -26.64
CA GLU A 18 -3.00 -8.76 -25.59
C GLU A 18 -2.95 -7.29 -25.15
N LEU A 19 -1.78 -6.63 -25.17
CA LEU A 19 -1.66 -5.20 -24.88
C LEU A 19 -2.15 -4.32 -26.03
N THR A 20 -2.11 -4.80 -27.26
CA THR A 20 -2.42 -4.03 -28.45
C THR A 20 -3.85 -4.23 -28.94
N LYS A 21 -4.47 -5.39 -28.62
CA LYS A 21 -5.86 -5.71 -28.98
C LYS A 21 -6.85 -4.75 -28.30
N PRO A 22 -7.95 -4.39 -28.96
CA PRO A 22 -9.03 -3.64 -28.35
C PRO A 22 -9.75 -4.47 -27.27
N GLY A 23 -10.26 -3.78 -26.22
CA GLY A 23 -10.99 -4.42 -25.11
C GLY A 23 -10.18 -4.59 -23.84
N LEU A 24 -10.88 -4.74 -22.70
CA LEU A 24 -10.27 -4.93 -21.39
C LEU A 24 -9.86 -6.38 -21.14
N ARG A 25 -10.68 -7.35 -21.57
CA ARG A 25 -10.48 -8.78 -21.27
C ARG A 25 -9.09 -9.33 -21.65
N PRO A 26 -8.53 -9.06 -22.84
CA PRO A 26 -7.17 -9.51 -23.17
C PRO A 26 -6.12 -8.89 -22.27
N ARG A 27 -6.33 -7.62 -21.88
CA ARG A 27 -5.38 -6.85 -21.08
C ARG A 27 -5.33 -7.28 -19.60
N LEU A 28 -6.38 -7.95 -19.10
CA LEU A 28 -6.40 -8.50 -17.74
C LEU A 28 -5.29 -9.53 -17.48
N ALA A 29 -4.70 -10.10 -18.53
CA ALA A 29 -3.50 -10.96 -18.43
C ALA A 29 -2.26 -10.22 -17.89
N PHE A 30 -2.27 -8.86 -17.94
CA PHE A 30 -1.22 -8.01 -17.40
C PHE A 30 -1.46 -7.55 -15.96
N LEU A 31 -2.50 -8.05 -15.32
CA LEU A 31 -2.64 -7.90 -13.87
C LEU A 31 -1.65 -8.85 -13.19
N GLY A 32 -0.91 -8.33 -12.23
CA GLY A 32 0.11 -9.12 -11.54
C GLY A 32 0.62 -8.46 -10.28
N PRO A 33 1.73 -7.72 -10.30
CA PRO A 33 2.28 -7.07 -9.11
C PRO A 33 1.30 -6.14 -8.42
N GLY A 34 0.40 -5.47 -9.16
CA GLY A 34 -0.64 -4.63 -8.59
C GLY A 34 -1.68 -5.42 -7.78
N ILE A 35 -2.00 -6.66 -8.16
CA ILE A 35 -2.87 -7.53 -7.34
C ILE A 35 -2.17 -7.86 -6.02
N ILE A 36 -0.87 -8.14 -6.04
CA ILE A 36 -0.08 -8.39 -4.83
C ILE A 36 -0.07 -7.11 -3.97
N LEU A 37 0.18 -5.94 -4.58
CA LEU A 37 0.13 -4.67 -3.88
C LEU A 37 -1.26 -4.44 -3.25
N ALA A 38 -2.35 -4.66 -3.99
CA ALA A 38 -3.71 -4.57 -3.47
C ALA A 38 -3.94 -5.56 -2.31
N SER A 39 -3.45 -6.79 -2.40
CA SER A 39 -3.55 -7.78 -1.32
C SER A 39 -2.78 -7.37 -0.06
N VAL A 40 -1.59 -6.77 -0.22
CA VAL A 40 -0.81 -6.21 0.90
C VAL A 40 -1.57 -5.08 1.60
N THR A 41 -2.27 -4.28 0.85
CA THR A 41 -2.95 -3.08 1.35
C THR A 41 -4.37 -3.36 1.83
N ILE A 42 -5.15 -4.23 1.16
CA ILE A 42 -6.49 -4.63 1.60
C ILE A 42 -6.40 -5.50 2.87
N GLY A 43 -6.10 -4.87 3.97
CA GLY A 43 -5.91 -5.46 5.28
C GLY A 43 -6.18 -4.43 6.36
N SER A 44 -5.15 -3.99 7.05
CA SER A 44 -5.31 -3.01 8.14
C SER A 44 -5.82 -1.65 7.66
N GLY A 45 -5.37 -1.17 6.50
CA GLY A 45 -5.74 0.14 5.96
C GLY A 45 -7.22 0.23 5.65
N GLU A 46 -7.66 -0.61 4.77
CA GLU A 46 -8.98 -0.59 4.17
C GLU A 46 -10.05 -1.14 5.09
N LEU A 47 -9.74 -2.21 5.82
CA LEU A 47 -10.71 -2.84 6.72
C LEU A 47 -10.81 -2.10 8.05
N VAL A 48 -9.68 -1.79 8.69
CA VAL A 48 -9.66 -1.28 10.06
C VAL A 48 -9.78 0.24 10.11
N TRP A 49 -8.88 0.95 9.41
CA TRP A 49 -8.82 2.40 9.53
C TRP A 49 -9.96 3.11 8.82
N ALA A 50 -10.47 2.55 7.71
CA ALA A 50 -11.65 3.08 7.05
C ALA A 50 -12.89 2.94 7.92
N SER A 51 -13.12 1.79 8.53
CA SER A 51 -14.24 1.57 9.45
C SER A 51 -14.16 2.48 10.67
N ARG A 52 -12.95 2.64 11.24
CA ARG A 52 -12.69 3.55 12.35
C ARG A 52 -12.98 5.01 11.97
N SER A 53 -12.58 5.44 10.78
CA SER A 53 -12.88 6.77 10.26
C SER A 53 -14.38 7.02 10.18
N GLY A 54 -15.13 6.06 9.61
CA GLY A 54 -16.58 6.11 9.54
C GLY A 54 -17.23 6.14 10.93
N ALA A 55 -16.71 5.34 11.87
CA ALA A 55 -17.20 5.29 13.25
C ALA A 55 -17.02 6.62 13.99
N ILE A 56 -15.89 7.30 13.81
CA ILE A 56 -15.57 8.57 14.48
C ILE A 56 -16.25 9.76 13.80
N PHE A 57 -16.04 9.94 12.51
CA PHE A 57 -16.37 11.16 11.78
C PHE A 57 -17.58 11.04 10.84
N GLY A 58 -18.26 9.89 10.86
CA GLY A 58 -19.31 9.65 9.87
C GLY A 58 -18.76 9.71 8.46
N TYR A 59 -19.50 10.30 7.53
CA TYR A 59 -19.05 10.48 6.15
C TYR A 59 -17.96 11.55 5.99
N GLY A 60 -17.69 12.38 7.02
CA GLY A 60 -16.88 13.58 6.89
C GLY A 60 -15.45 13.38 6.41
N MET A 61 -14.87 12.19 6.58
CA MET A 61 -13.49 11.88 6.20
C MET A 61 -13.35 10.93 5.00
N LEU A 62 -14.43 10.62 4.27
CA LEU A 62 -14.37 9.74 3.08
C LEU A 62 -13.45 10.28 1.99
N TRP A 63 -13.31 11.62 1.90
CA TRP A 63 -12.40 12.28 0.97
C TRP A 63 -10.94 11.85 1.16
N CYS A 64 -10.51 11.55 2.39
CA CYS A 64 -9.15 11.08 2.66
C CYS A 64 -8.83 9.82 1.84
N PHE A 65 -9.76 8.88 1.81
CA PHE A 65 -9.59 7.60 1.13
C PHE A 65 -9.62 7.75 -0.39
N LEU A 66 -10.55 8.57 -0.90
CA LEU A 66 -10.65 8.83 -2.33
C LEU A 66 -9.39 9.52 -2.86
N TYR A 67 -9.01 10.65 -2.26
CA TYR A 67 -7.87 11.43 -2.75
C TYR A 67 -6.54 10.72 -2.51
N ALA A 68 -6.34 10.08 -1.35
CA ALA A 68 -5.14 9.29 -1.12
C ALA A 68 -5.00 8.15 -2.12
N GLY A 69 -6.08 7.41 -2.37
CA GLY A 69 -6.06 6.32 -3.34
C GLY A 69 -5.75 6.80 -4.76
N LEU A 70 -6.38 7.90 -5.21
CA LEU A 70 -6.12 8.47 -6.53
C LEU A 70 -4.69 9.02 -6.66
N PHE A 71 -4.20 9.77 -5.67
CA PHE A 71 -2.85 10.34 -5.71
C PHE A 71 -1.78 9.27 -5.68
N LYS A 72 -1.97 8.24 -4.85
CA LYS A 72 -1.05 7.10 -4.78
C LYS A 72 -1.08 6.24 -6.04
N ALA A 73 -2.25 6.05 -6.67
CA ALA A 73 -2.34 5.39 -7.97
C ALA A 73 -1.48 6.09 -9.04
N ILE A 74 -1.54 7.42 -9.11
CA ILE A 74 -0.71 8.22 -10.03
C ILE A 74 0.77 8.09 -9.68
N GLN A 75 1.11 8.17 -8.40
CA GLN A 75 2.48 8.02 -7.89
C GLN A 75 3.09 6.68 -8.33
N VAL A 76 2.38 5.58 -8.05
CA VAL A 76 2.82 4.22 -8.38
C VAL A 76 2.91 4.02 -9.88
N HIS A 77 1.89 4.49 -10.62
CA HIS A 77 1.88 4.41 -12.08
C HIS A 77 3.10 5.09 -12.71
N THR A 78 3.43 6.31 -12.27
CA THR A 78 4.55 7.06 -12.87
C THR A 78 5.89 6.37 -12.63
N ALA A 79 6.09 5.77 -11.46
CA ALA A 79 7.28 5.01 -11.12
C ALA A 79 7.39 3.71 -11.94
N ALA A 80 6.30 2.95 -12.02
CA ALA A 80 6.22 1.73 -12.81
C ALA A 80 6.42 1.99 -14.31
N ARG A 81 5.79 3.06 -14.83
CA ARG A 81 5.98 3.52 -16.20
C ARG A 81 7.44 3.88 -16.48
N HIS A 82 8.09 4.63 -15.60
CA HIS A 82 9.50 4.98 -15.73
C HIS A 82 10.37 3.73 -15.84
N PHE A 83 10.19 2.77 -14.92
CA PHE A 83 10.94 1.52 -14.94
C PHE A 83 10.70 0.70 -16.21
N THR A 84 9.45 0.62 -16.67
CA THR A 84 9.08 -0.07 -17.92
C THR A 84 9.74 0.55 -19.15
N LEU A 85 9.89 1.87 -19.17
CA LEU A 85 10.43 2.59 -20.33
C LEU A 85 11.96 2.74 -20.32
N THR A 86 12.61 2.73 -19.16
CA THR A 86 14.05 2.93 -19.04
C THR A 86 14.82 1.70 -18.60
N GLY A 87 14.15 0.73 -17.96
CA GLY A 87 14.80 -0.38 -17.25
C GLY A 87 15.57 0.06 -15.99
N GLU A 88 15.58 1.37 -15.67
CA GLU A 88 16.22 1.94 -14.49
C GLU A 88 15.16 2.09 -13.37
N HIS A 89 15.36 1.40 -12.24
CA HIS A 89 14.47 1.56 -11.09
C HIS A 89 14.53 3.01 -10.57
N PRO A 90 13.39 3.66 -10.24
CA PRO A 90 13.36 5.06 -9.79
C PRO A 90 14.36 5.37 -8.68
N MET A 91 14.52 4.48 -7.70
CA MET A 91 15.50 4.63 -6.61
C MET A 91 16.93 4.86 -7.12
N VAL A 92 17.32 4.19 -8.21
CA VAL A 92 18.64 4.37 -8.84
C VAL A 92 18.69 5.71 -9.57
N GLY A 93 17.62 6.06 -10.28
CA GLY A 93 17.51 7.35 -10.99
C GLY A 93 17.60 8.56 -10.04
N TRP A 94 17.02 8.44 -8.84
CA TRP A 94 17.02 9.49 -7.81
C TRP A 94 18.40 9.81 -7.21
N ARG A 95 19.40 8.95 -7.42
CA ARG A 95 20.80 9.29 -7.06
C ARG A 95 21.31 10.55 -7.77
N LYS A 96 20.69 10.91 -8.87
CA LYS A 96 21.06 12.07 -9.70
C LYS A 96 20.20 13.31 -9.43
N LEU A 97 19.28 13.27 -8.48
CA LEU A 97 18.51 14.43 -8.07
C LEU A 97 19.44 15.54 -7.57
N PRO A 98 19.11 16.82 -7.84
CA PRO A 98 19.87 17.94 -7.31
C PRO A 98 19.93 17.91 -5.78
N GLY A 99 21.12 18.22 -5.23
CA GLY A 99 21.34 18.24 -3.79
C GLY A 99 22.48 17.32 -3.35
N PRO A 100 22.58 17.01 -2.05
CA PRO A 100 23.60 16.10 -1.54
C PRO A 100 23.51 14.71 -2.16
N PRO A 101 24.64 13.99 -2.33
CA PRO A 101 24.62 12.65 -2.90
C PRO A 101 23.71 11.72 -2.10
N LEU A 102 22.88 10.91 -2.79
CA LEU A 102 22.01 9.88 -2.19
C LEU A 102 20.93 10.41 -1.23
N TRP A 103 20.76 11.73 -1.05
CA TRP A 103 19.83 12.26 -0.04
C TRP A 103 18.42 11.71 -0.18
N PHE A 104 17.87 11.66 -1.39
CA PHE A 104 16.49 11.21 -1.59
C PHE A 104 16.34 9.67 -1.52
N PRO A 105 17.21 8.85 -2.14
CA PRO A 105 17.24 7.43 -1.88
C PRO A 105 17.33 7.07 -0.39
N LEU A 106 18.16 7.77 0.39
CA LEU A 106 18.28 7.54 1.83
C LEU A 106 17.03 7.98 2.58
N LEU A 107 16.46 9.15 2.22
CA LEU A 107 15.21 9.65 2.82
C LEU A 107 14.06 8.65 2.69
N VAL A 108 14.02 7.88 1.60
CA VAL A 108 12.96 6.88 1.36
C VAL A 108 13.34 5.51 1.91
N ALA A 109 14.57 5.04 1.67
CA ALA A 109 15.01 3.69 2.01
C ALA A 109 15.23 3.49 3.52
N VAL A 110 15.81 4.46 4.22
CA VAL A 110 16.10 4.30 5.66
C VAL A 110 14.83 4.12 6.48
N PRO A 111 13.82 5.00 6.35
CA PRO A 111 12.55 4.78 7.02
C PRO A 111 11.86 3.48 6.56
N ALA A 112 11.91 3.16 5.27
CA ALA A 112 11.33 1.92 4.73
C ALA A 112 11.85 0.68 5.48
N VAL A 113 13.18 0.59 5.65
CA VAL A 113 13.81 -0.55 6.34
C VAL A 113 13.52 -0.52 7.84
N LEU A 114 13.64 0.65 8.49
CA LEU A 114 13.44 0.77 9.94
C LEU A 114 11.99 0.48 10.37
N LEU A 115 11.01 0.78 9.52
CA LEU A 115 9.59 0.62 9.84
C LEU A 115 9.03 -0.77 9.51
N MET A 116 9.77 -1.64 8.80
CA MET A 116 9.32 -3.00 8.50
C MET A 116 8.89 -3.78 9.77
N PRO A 117 9.65 -3.82 10.88
CA PRO A 117 9.22 -4.52 12.09
C PRO A 117 7.92 -4.00 12.69
N ILE A 118 7.61 -2.71 12.53
CA ILE A 118 6.37 -2.10 13.03
C ILE A 118 5.15 -2.71 12.32
N ALA A 119 5.20 -2.86 10.99
CA ALA A 119 4.13 -3.52 10.24
C ALA A 119 3.97 -4.99 10.66
N PHE A 120 5.09 -5.70 10.87
CA PHE A 120 5.12 -7.09 11.33
C PHE A 120 4.85 -7.28 12.83
N SER A 121 4.64 -6.22 13.58
CA SER A 121 4.08 -6.29 14.94
C SER A 121 2.61 -5.89 14.96
N GLY A 122 2.24 -4.76 14.36
CA GLY A 122 0.91 -4.17 14.49
C GLY A 122 -0.19 -4.98 13.82
N ILE A 123 0.01 -5.43 12.57
CA ILE A 123 -1.00 -6.22 11.84
C ILE A 123 -1.25 -7.58 12.50
N PRO A 124 -0.21 -8.38 12.84
CA PRO A 124 -0.42 -9.65 13.55
C PRO A 124 -1.05 -9.48 14.92
N GLU A 125 -0.75 -8.39 15.65
CA GLU A 125 -1.30 -8.13 16.98
C GLU A 125 -2.80 -7.83 16.92
N MET A 126 -3.27 -7.11 15.89
CA MET A 126 -4.71 -6.95 15.63
C MET A 126 -5.39 -8.32 15.46
N LEU A 127 -4.75 -9.21 14.69
CA LEU A 127 -5.28 -10.56 14.45
C LEU A 127 -5.16 -11.44 15.70
N GLY A 128 -4.08 -11.32 16.47
CA GLY A 128 -3.91 -12.01 17.76
C GLY A 128 -4.97 -11.64 18.76
N GLY A 129 -5.30 -10.35 18.90
CA GLY A 129 -6.41 -9.86 19.72
C GLY A 129 -7.77 -10.39 19.25
N TYR A 130 -7.98 -10.43 17.93
CA TYR A 130 -9.19 -10.97 17.34
C TYR A 130 -9.37 -12.48 17.63
N ILE A 131 -8.30 -13.28 17.44
CA ILE A 131 -8.29 -14.72 17.72
C ILE A 131 -8.53 -14.97 19.21
N HIS A 132 -7.86 -14.24 20.09
CA HIS A 132 -8.02 -14.40 21.54
C HIS A 132 -9.48 -14.27 21.96
N ARG A 133 -10.17 -13.25 21.47
CA ARG A 133 -11.60 -13.05 21.76
C ARG A 133 -12.49 -14.12 21.14
N PHE A 134 -12.15 -14.58 19.94
CA PHE A 134 -12.88 -15.65 19.25
C PHE A 134 -12.79 -17.00 20.00
N VAL A 135 -11.63 -17.31 20.57
CA VAL A 135 -11.44 -18.55 21.36
C VAL A 135 -12.19 -18.50 22.69
N GLY A 136 -12.68 -17.32 23.09
CA GLY A 136 -13.49 -17.16 24.30
C GLY A 136 -12.71 -17.40 25.60
N MET A 137 -11.39 -17.18 25.58
CA MET A 137 -10.59 -17.24 26.80
C MET A 137 -10.91 -16.02 27.66
N GLU A 138 -11.62 -16.25 28.78
CA GLU A 138 -11.83 -15.21 29.77
C GLU A 138 -10.49 -14.67 30.28
N PRO A 139 -10.29 -13.34 30.32
CA PRO A 139 -9.07 -12.77 30.86
C PRO A 139 -8.99 -13.06 32.35
N ALA A 140 -8.13 -13.99 32.76
CA ALA A 140 -7.83 -14.16 34.17
C ALA A 140 -7.25 -12.86 34.74
N SER A 141 -7.69 -12.49 35.94
CA SER A 141 -7.11 -11.35 36.65
C SER A 141 -5.64 -11.64 37.03
N GLY A 142 -4.75 -10.69 36.76
CA GLY A 142 -3.35 -10.84 37.13
C GLY A 142 -2.37 -10.48 35.99
N SER A 143 -1.09 -10.73 36.23
CA SER A 143 -0.01 -10.49 35.29
C SER A 143 0.85 -11.72 35.09
N VAL A 144 1.45 -11.87 33.91
CA VAL A 144 2.45 -12.89 33.58
C VAL A 144 3.75 -12.14 33.26
N GLY A 145 4.68 -12.12 34.20
CA GLY A 145 5.86 -11.28 34.10
C GLY A 145 5.52 -9.79 34.00
N PRO A 146 6.07 -9.05 33.01
CA PRO A 146 5.79 -7.62 32.80
C PRO A 146 4.46 -7.34 32.07
N TRP A 147 3.74 -8.36 31.60
CA TRP A 147 2.52 -8.20 30.82
C TRP A 147 1.27 -8.49 31.66
N LYS A 148 0.17 -7.78 31.39
CA LYS A 148 -1.13 -8.20 31.86
C LYS A 148 -1.49 -9.53 31.22
N HIS A 149 -2.30 -10.34 31.90
CA HIS A 149 -2.68 -11.67 31.43
C HIS A 149 -3.28 -11.65 30.02
N LEU A 150 -4.13 -10.68 29.72
CA LEU A 150 -4.71 -10.48 28.39
C LEU A 150 -3.62 -10.18 27.34
N GLU A 151 -2.71 -9.26 27.63
CA GLU A 151 -1.62 -8.87 26.73
C GLU A 151 -0.70 -10.06 26.42
N PHE A 152 -0.35 -10.85 27.44
CA PHE A 152 0.46 -12.05 27.28
C PHE A 152 -0.15 -13.02 26.26
N TRP A 153 -1.46 -13.34 26.41
CA TRP A 153 -2.12 -14.27 25.49
C TRP A 153 -2.31 -13.68 24.09
N ILE A 154 -2.57 -12.39 23.96
CA ILE A 154 -2.57 -11.71 22.64
C ILE A 154 -1.19 -11.87 21.99
N ASN A 155 -0.09 -11.66 22.71
CA ASN A 155 1.27 -11.81 22.19
C ASN A 155 1.57 -13.26 21.77
N VAL A 156 1.05 -14.25 22.49
CA VAL A 156 1.14 -15.67 22.11
C VAL A 156 0.43 -15.91 20.77
N TRP A 157 -0.84 -15.48 20.64
CA TRP A 157 -1.59 -15.63 19.38
C TRP A 157 -0.94 -14.89 18.23
N THR A 158 -0.45 -13.69 18.49
CA THR A 158 0.32 -12.88 17.51
C THR A 158 1.56 -13.63 17.02
N SER A 159 2.31 -14.26 17.94
CA SER A 159 3.49 -15.05 17.58
C SER A 159 3.12 -16.26 16.73
N ILE A 160 2.01 -16.93 17.02
CA ILE A 160 1.49 -18.05 16.21
C ILE A 160 1.15 -17.57 14.80
N VAL A 161 0.47 -16.41 14.66
CA VAL A 161 0.15 -15.82 13.36
C VAL A 161 1.41 -15.48 12.58
N LEU A 162 2.42 -14.87 13.23
CA LEU A 162 3.70 -14.56 12.58
C LEU A 162 4.40 -15.83 12.08
N CYS A 163 4.44 -16.88 12.91
CA CYS A 163 5.03 -18.17 12.51
C CYS A 163 4.29 -18.80 11.34
N LEU A 164 2.94 -18.74 11.34
CA LEU A 164 2.11 -19.21 10.24
C LEU A 164 2.43 -18.45 8.95
N CYS A 165 2.48 -17.13 9.00
CA CYS A 165 2.78 -16.29 7.83
C CYS A 165 4.20 -16.53 7.31
N LEU A 166 5.19 -16.72 8.20
CA LEU A 166 6.55 -17.10 7.82
C LEU A 166 6.57 -18.47 7.13
N ALA A 167 5.88 -19.46 7.69
CA ALA A 167 5.79 -20.79 7.09
C ALA A 167 5.16 -20.73 5.69
N LEU A 168 4.11 -19.93 5.51
CA LEU A 168 3.48 -19.69 4.20
C LEU A 168 4.44 -18.97 3.24
N ALA A 169 5.22 -17.99 3.72
CA ALA A 169 6.19 -17.27 2.89
C ALA A 169 7.38 -18.14 2.45
N LEU A 170 7.68 -19.19 3.20
CA LEU A 170 8.71 -20.18 2.85
C LEU A 170 8.17 -21.35 2.04
N ALA A 171 6.85 -21.60 2.08
CA ALA A 171 6.22 -22.68 1.34
C ALA A 171 6.01 -22.32 -0.13
N SER A 172 6.38 -23.22 -1.05
CA SER A 172 6.16 -23.04 -2.50
C SER A 172 4.70 -23.20 -2.96
N SER A 173 3.79 -23.57 -2.05
CA SER A 173 2.41 -24.02 -2.36
C SER A 173 1.32 -22.99 -2.06
N TYR A 174 1.64 -21.69 -2.10
CA TYR A 174 0.71 -20.60 -1.78
C TYR A 174 -0.48 -20.45 -2.74
N ARG A 175 -0.37 -20.94 -3.98
CA ARG A 175 -1.41 -20.74 -5.02
C ARG A 175 -2.83 -21.19 -4.64
N MET A 176 -2.96 -22.23 -3.84
CA MET A 176 -4.27 -22.71 -3.40
C MET A 176 -4.86 -21.76 -2.35
N LEU A 177 -4.05 -21.36 -1.37
CA LEU A 177 -4.46 -20.40 -0.33
C LEU A 177 -4.83 -19.04 -0.94
N GLU A 178 -4.07 -18.56 -1.91
CA GLU A 178 -4.36 -17.34 -2.66
C GLU A 178 -5.75 -17.39 -3.32
N ARG A 179 -6.07 -18.49 -4.01
CA ARG A 179 -7.39 -18.66 -4.64
C ARG A 179 -8.53 -18.68 -3.62
N VAL A 180 -8.35 -19.42 -2.52
CA VAL A 180 -9.36 -19.47 -1.43
C VAL A 180 -9.54 -18.09 -0.82
N SER A 181 -8.45 -17.39 -0.53
CA SER A 181 -8.48 -16.03 0.02
C SER A 181 -9.20 -15.05 -0.91
N LEU A 182 -8.94 -15.09 -2.22
CA LEU A 182 -9.62 -14.26 -3.21
C LEU A 182 -11.12 -14.52 -3.27
N VAL A 183 -11.54 -15.78 -3.20
CA VAL A 183 -12.97 -16.14 -3.22
C VAL A 183 -13.66 -15.66 -1.94
N VAL A 184 -13.09 -15.96 -0.77
CA VAL A 184 -13.68 -15.58 0.53
C VAL A 184 -13.71 -14.06 0.68
N LEU A 185 -12.63 -13.36 0.32
CA LEU A 185 -12.58 -11.90 0.32
C LEU A 185 -13.60 -11.31 -0.65
N GLY A 186 -13.72 -11.88 -1.85
CA GLY A 186 -14.73 -11.48 -2.83
C GLY A 186 -16.16 -11.61 -2.31
N VAL A 187 -16.48 -12.73 -1.66
CA VAL A 187 -17.78 -12.94 -1.00
C VAL A 187 -17.98 -11.95 0.13
N MET A 188 -16.99 -11.73 0.98
CA MET A 188 -17.07 -10.74 2.07
C MET A 188 -17.34 -9.33 1.52
N VAL A 189 -16.60 -8.89 0.50
CA VAL A 189 -16.80 -7.58 -0.12
C VAL A 189 -18.17 -7.46 -0.77
N ALA A 190 -18.68 -8.52 -1.40
CA ALA A 190 -20.03 -8.54 -1.94
C ALA A 190 -21.10 -8.41 -0.82
N CYS A 191 -20.95 -9.11 0.30
CA CYS A 191 -21.82 -8.97 1.47
C CYS A 191 -21.76 -7.55 2.04
N VAL A 192 -20.55 -6.98 2.17
CA VAL A 192 -20.35 -5.57 2.61
C VAL A 192 -21.07 -4.60 1.69
N ALA A 193 -20.96 -4.76 0.37
CA ALA A 193 -21.67 -3.94 -0.60
C ALA A 193 -23.21 -4.09 -0.47
N CYS A 194 -23.69 -5.30 -0.29
CA CYS A 194 -25.11 -5.57 -0.01
C CYS A 194 -25.58 -4.88 1.27
N SER A 195 -24.79 -4.92 2.36
CA SER A 195 -25.11 -4.23 3.61
C SER A 195 -25.23 -2.72 3.42
N VAL A 196 -24.34 -2.11 2.65
CA VAL A 196 -24.43 -0.67 2.31
C VAL A 196 -25.75 -0.36 1.60
N VAL A 197 -26.13 -1.19 0.62
CA VAL A 197 -27.40 -0.99 -0.12
C VAL A 197 -28.62 -1.15 0.78
N VAL A 198 -28.65 -2.18 1.64
CA VAL A 198 -29.75 -2.46 2.55
C VAL A 198 -29.91 -1.37 3.61
N LEU A 199 -28.80 -0.89 4.19
CA LEU A 199 -28.83 0.15 5.21
C LEU A 199 -29.15 1.55 4.66
N GLY A 200 -28.98 1.77 3.36
CA GLY A 200 -29.35 3.00 2.66
C GLY A 200 -28.58 4.23 3.17
N PRO A 201 -27.39 4.54 2.64
CA PRO A 201 -26.66 5.73 3.05
C PRO A 201 -27.39 7.01 2.63
N ASN A 202 -27.26 8.10 3.39
CA ASN A 202 -27.62 9.42 2.94
C ASN A 202 -26.69 9.85 1.81
N LEU A 203 -27.16 9.77 0.57
CA LEU A 203 -26.33 10.01 -0.62
C LEU A 203 -25.76 11.43 -0.66
N LEU A 204 -26.52 12.43 -0.21
CA LEU A 204 -26.07 13.83 -0.25
C LEU A 204 -24.92 14.07 0.74
N GLU A 205 -25.05 13.59 1.96
CA GLU A 205 -23.98 13.69 2.98
C GLU A 205 -22.76 12.85 2.58
N MET A 206 -22.99 11.65 2.07
CA MET A 206 -21.93 10.77 1.57
C MET A 206 -21.14 11.41 0.43
N LEU A 207 -21.80 11.99 -0.57
CA LEU A 207 -21.14 12.71 -1.67
C LEU A 207 -20.42 13.96 -1.16
N GLY A 208 -21.02 14.69 -0.22
CA GLY A 208 -20.37 15.82 0.44
C GLY A 208 -19.07 15.40 1.14
N GLY A 209 -19.12 14.31 1.93
CA GLY A 209 -17.95 13.76 2.63
C GLY A 209 -16.88 13.16 1.69
N LEU A 210 -17.29 12.72 0.49
CA LEU A 210 -16.39 12.14 -0.50
C LEU A 210 -15.61 13.19 -1.30
N PHE A 211 -16.27 14.30 -1.66
CA PHE A 211 -15.67 15.27 -2.59
C PHE A 211 -15.24 16.58 -1.93
N ILE A 212 -15.70 16.90 -0.72
CA ILE A 212 -15.36 18.15 -0.03
C ILE A 212 -14.35 17.86 1.06
N PRO A 213 -13.04 18.19 0.89
CA PRO A 213 -12.04 18.03 1.93
C PRO A 213 -12.35 18.91 3.14
N ARG A 214 -12.68 18.28 4.26
CA ARG A 214 -12.92 18.96 5.54
C ARG A 214 -12.34 18.10 6.66
N VAL A 215 -11.63 18.73 7.57
CA VAL A 215 -11.20 18.09 8.81
C VAL A 215 -12.13 18.59 9.91
N SER A 216 -12.89 17.67 10.50
CA SER A 216 -13.83 17.95 11.58
C SER A 216 -13.16 17.69 12.92
N ASP A 217 -13.60 18.41 13.95
CA ASP A 217 -13.20 18.12 15.32
C ASP A 217 -13.77 16.77 15.77
N PHE A 218 -13.20 16.23 16.85
CA PHE A 218 -13.71 14.99 17.43
C PHE A 218 -15.12 15.20 17.99
N PRO A 219 -16.07 14.30 17.69
CA PRO A 219 -17.39 14.33 18.30
C PRO A 219 -17.32 14.10 19.83
N ASP A 220 -18.27 14.65 20.57
CA ASP A 220 -18.29 14.59 22.04
C ASP A 220 -18.27 13.16 22.59
N PHE A 221 -18.88 12.20 21.89
CA PHE A 221 -18.90 10.81 22.36
C PHE A 221 -17.51 10.16 22.34
N VAL A 222 -16.60 10.61 21.48
CA VAL A 222 -15.21 10.13 21.41
C VAL A 222 -14.36 10.65 22.55
N LEU A 223 -14.78 11.76 23.17
CA LEU A 223 -14.09 12.38 24.31
C LEU A 223 -14.55 11.84 25.67
N LYS A 224 -15.49 10.88 25.69
CA LYS A 224 -15.93 10.19 26.91
C LYS A 224 -14.76 9.48 27.60
N PRO A 225 -14.81 9.26 28.93
CA PRO A 225 -13.73 8.59 29.68
C PRO A 225 -13.27 7.26 29.11
N GLU A 226 -14.15 6.54 28.46
CA GLU A 226 -13.91 5.26 27.80
C GLU A 226 -12.84 5.35 26.69
N TYR A 227 -12.88 6.44 25.92
CA TYR A 227 -11.96 6.69 24.80
C TYR A 227 -10.94 7.80 25.10
N ALA A 228 -11.10 8.54 26.19
CA ALA A 228 -10.29 9.70 26.50
C ALA A 228 -8.78 9.40 26.53
N ARG A 229 -8.37 8.20 26.97
CA ARG A 229 -6.96 7.77 26.97
C ARG A 229 -6.33 7.83 25.57
N GLU A 230 -7.11 7.64 24.52
CA GLU A 230 -6.62 7.61 23.15
C GLU A 230 -6.76 8.95 22.44
N PHE A 231 -7.79 9.74 22.78
CA PHE A 231 -8.17 10.94 22.02
C PHE A 231 -7.97 12.26 22.77
N ALA A 232 -7.85 12.26 24.11
CA ALA A 232 -7.69 13.49 24.85
C ALA A 232 -6.40 14.25 24.47
N GLY A 233 -6.54 15.49 24.03
CA GLY A 233 -5.43 16.33 23.58
C GLY A 233 -4.85 15.96 22.21
N ARG A 234 -5.43 14.98 21.52
CA ARG A 234 -4.97 14.55 20.19
C ARG A 234 -5.58 15.43 19.09
N SER A 235 -4.77 15.83 18.13
CA SER A 235 -5.26 16.56 16.96
C SER A 235 -5.98 15.64 15.98
N PRO A 236 -7.15 16.02 15.42
CA PRO A 236 -7.82 15.26 14.34
C PRO A 236 -6.93 15.03 13.11
N TRP A 237 -5.94 15.89 12.86
CA TRP A 237 -4.98 15.72 11.79
C TRP A 237 -4.13 14.45 11.90
N LEU A 238 -3.94 13.91 13.11
CA LEU A 238 -3.24 12.64 13.30
C LEU A 238 -4.08 11.45 12.79
N GLU A 239 -5.42 11.52 12.98
CA GLU A 239 -6.33 10.54 12.38
C GLU A 239 -6.36 10.68 10.85
N VAL A 240 -6.45 11.92 10.32
CA VAL A 240 -6.35 12.18 8.88
C VAL A 240 -5.08 11.57 8.30
N SER A 241 -3.94 11.77 8.98
CA SER A 241 -2.67 11.17 8.56
C SER A 241 -2.71 9.65 8.48
N LEU A 242 -3.26 9.03 9.52
CA LEU A 242 -3.42 7.59 9.58
C LEU A 242 -4.27 7.08 8.41
N TYR A 243 -5.39 7.74 8.11
CA TYR A 243 -6.29 7.38 7.02
C TYR A 243 -5.65 7.58 5.65
N LEU A 244 -4.99 8.72 5.41
CA LEU A 244 -4.29 9.00 4.15
C LEU A 244 -3.15 8.01 3.89
N SER A 245 -2.42 7.64 4.94
CA SER A 245 -1.27 6.76 4.81
C SER A 245 -1.66 5.29 4.69
N ALA A 246 -2.75 4.89 5.35
CA ALA A 246 -3.22 3.52 5.39
C ALA A 246 -3.72 3.02 4.02
N VAL A 247 -4.40 3.88 3.25
CA VAL A 247 -4.98 3.48 1.95
C VAL A 247 -3.91 3.23 0.91
N GLY A 248 -3.93 2.08 0.30
CA GLY A 248 -3.07 1.74 -0.82
C GLY A 248 -1.58 1.57 -0.47
N GLY A 249 -1.23 1.48 0.81
CA GLY A 249 0.14 1.34 1.26
C GLY A 249 0.95 2.64 1.29
N GLY A 250 2.26 2.54 1.45
CA GLY A 250 3.19 3.65 1.55
C GLY A 250 4.36 3.58 0.55
N ALA A 251 5.27 4.54 0.63
CA ALA A 251 6.40 4.64 -0.29
C ALA A 251 7.26 3.36 -0.33
N TYR A 252 7.41 2.68 0.78
CA TYR A 252 8.18 1.44 0.86
C TYR A 252 7.50 0.27 0.13
N ASP A 253 6.17 0.18 0.14
CA ASP A 253 5.42 -0.82 -0.62
C ASP A 253 5.60 -0.60 -2.13
N TYR A 254 5.70 0.66 -2.54
CA TYR A 254 5.83 1.04 -3.95
C TYR A 254 7.23 0.79 -4.51
N ILE A 255 8.29 0.92 -3.69
CA ILE A 255 9.63 0.49 -4.07
C ILE A 255 9.60 -1.00 -4.41
N GLY A 256 9.02 -1.80 -3.52
CA GLY A 256 8.91 -3.24 -3.72
C GLY A 256 8.06 -3.60 -4.95
N TYR A 257 6.90 -2.98 -5.09
CA TYR A 257 6.03 -3.18 -6.26
C TYR A 257 6.76 -2.89 -7.57
N VAL A 258 7.45 -1.74 -7.68
CA VAL A 258 8.22 -1.42 -8.88
C VAL A 258 9.36 -2.41 -9.08
N GLY A 259 10.02 -2.86 -7.99
CA GLY A 259 11.03 -3.89 -8.03
C GLY A 259 10.52 -5.24 -8.58
N MET A 260 9.28 -5.62 -8.27
CA MET A 260 8.64 -6.85 -8.79
C MET A 260 8.43 -6.82 -10.30
N LEU A 261 8.32 -5.64 -10.93
CA LEU A 261 8.23 -5.50 -12.39
C LEU A 261 9.48 -6.04 -13.10
N ARG A 262 10.61 -6.15 -12.41
CA ARG A 262 11.83 -6.77 -12.92
C ARG A 262 11.58 -8.24 -13.31
N GLU A 263 10.80 -8.96 -12.53
CA GLU A 263 10.46 -10.36 -12.82
C GLU A 263 9.36 -10.51 -13.88
N LYS A 264 8.62 -9.45 -14.16
CA LYS A 264 7.60 -9.41 -15.22
C LYS A 264 8.18 -9.04 -16.59
N GLU A 265 9.38 -8.47 -16.60
CA GLU A 265 10.07 -8.07 -17.84
C GLU A 265 9.21 -7.18 -18.77
N TRP A 266 8.40 -6.28 -18.19
CA TRP A 266 7.59 -5.36 -18.98
C TRP A 266 8.45 -4.29 -19.64
N GLY A 267 8.43 -4.22 -20.97
CA GLY A 267 9.28 -3.33 -21.73
C GLY A 267 10.76 -3.58 -21.48
N LEU A 268 11.46 -2.62 -20.89
CA LEU A 268 12.87 -2.73 -20.51
C LEU A 268 13.09 -3.19 -19.06
N ALA A 269 12.05 -3.20 -18.23
CA ALA A 269 12.16 -3.60 -16.84
C ALA A 269 12.69 -5.04 -16.71
N GLY A 270 13.75 -5.22 -15.92
CA GLY A 270 14.38 -6.54 -15.71
C GLY A 270 15.25 -7.05 -16.87
N ARG A 271 15.17 -6.45 -18.05
CA ARG A 271 15.93 -6.87 -19.22
C ARG A 271 17.24 -6.09 -19.33
N ARG A 272 17.15 -4.76 -19.43
CA ARG A 272 18.32 -3.90 -19.55
C ARG A 272 17.98 -2.46 -19.16
N VAL A 273 18.99 -1.69 -18.87
CA VAL A 273 18.84 -0.23 -18.66
C VAL A 273 19.23 0.48 -19.95
N ALA A 274 18.34 1.32 -20.48
CA ALA A 274 18.61 2.19 -21.60
C ALA A 274 18.96 3.60 -21.10
N GLY A 275 20.10 4.13 -21.57
CA GLY A 275 20.50 5.50 -21.31
C GLY A 275 19.62 6.51 -22.07
N ARG A 276 19.61 7.77 -21.59
CA ARG A 276 18.88 8.83 -22.28
C ARG A 276 19.30 8.98 -23.73
N ASP A 277 20.62 9.05 -23.98
CA ASP A 277 21.17 9.27 -25.32
C ASP A 277 20.77 8.15 -26.29
N GLU A 278 20.75 6.90 -25.80
CA GLU A 278 20.27 5.74 -26.55
C GLU A 278 18.80 5.86 -26.91
N LEU A 279 17.96 6.26 -25.93
CA LEU A 279 16.54 6.48 -26.17
C LEU A 279 16.28 7.67 -27.09
N GLU A 280 17.05 8.75 -26.97
CA GLU A 280 16.99 9.90 -27.90
C GLU A 280 17.35 9.48 -29.30
N ALA A 281 18.43 8.74 -29.51
CA ALA A 281 18.82 8.21 -30.82
C ALA A 281 17.75 7.28 -31.41
N ALA A 282 17.12 6.42 -30.58
CA ALA A 282 16.10 5.47 -31.02
C ALA A 282 14.77 6.13 -31.45
N VAL A 283 14.48 7.36 -30.96
CA VAL A 283 13.26 8.10 -31.31
C VAL A 283 13.57 9.33 -32.20
N ALA A 284 14.83 9.54 -32.58
CA ALA A 284 15.23 10.66 -33.40
C ALA A 284 14.75 10.52 -34.85
N GLY A 285 14.38 11.65 -35.45
CA GLY A 285 13.96 11.73 -36.86
C GLY A 285 12.53 11.18 -37.08
N GLU A 286 12.05 11.41 -38.29
CA GLU A 286 10.73 10.94 -38.74
C GLU A 286 10.87 9.65 -39.59
N THR A 287 11.49 8.62 -39.01
CA THR A 287 11.69 7.33 -39.68
C THR A 287 10.68 6.30 -39.23
N ALA A 288 10.42 5.28 -40.05
CA ALA A 288 9.57 4.15 -39.68
C ALA A 288 10.09 3.45 -38.41
N ALA A 289 11.39 3.39 -38.20
CA ALA A 289 12.03 2.79 -37.03
C ALA A 289 11.76 3.61 -35.75
N SER A 290 11.87 4.95 -35.83
CA SER A 290 11.56 5.82 -34.67
C SER A 290 10.08 5.79 -34.32
N ALA A 291 9.19 5.81 -35.31
CA ALA A 291 7.74 5.67 -35.11
C ALA A 291 7.39 4.32 -34.47
N GLU A 292 8.01 3.24 -34.89
CA GLU A 292 7.85 1.89 -34.34
C GLU A 292 8.34 1.82 -32.88
N THR A 293 9.49 2.43 -32.57
CA THR A 293 10.03 2.53 -31.21
C THR A 293 9.05 3.24 -30.27
N VAL A 294 8.50 4.38 -30.70
CA VAL A 294 7.49 5.11 -29.92
C VAL A 294 6.21 4.29 -29.77
N ARG A 295 5.77 3.60 -30.81
CA ARG A 295 4.60 2.70 -30.77
C ARG A 295 4.78 1.60 -29.72
N ARG A 296 5.92 0.88 -29.74
CA ARG A 296 6.25 -0.19 -28.78
C ARG A 296 6.33 0.34 -27.34
N ALA A 297 7.05 1.44 -27.13
CA ALA A 297 7.14 2.07 -25.81
C ALA A 297 5.77 2.46 -25.24
N ARG A 298 4.90 3.08 -26.05
CA ARG A 298 3.53 3.43 -25.63
C ARG A 298 2.65 2.22 -25.36
N ALA A 299 2.83 1.14 -26.12
CA ALA A 299 2.12 -0.10 -25.87
C ALA A 299 2.54 -0.70 -24.53
N TRP A 300 3.83 -0.79 -24.25
CA TRP A 300 4.35 -1.28 -22.97
C TRP A 300 3.93 -0.43 -21.77
N ALA A 301 3.87 0.89 -21.91
CA ALA A 301 3.42 1.80 -20.86
C ALA A 301 1.95 1.56 -20.44
N ARG A 302 1.15 0.84 -21.25
CA ARG A 302 -0.23 0.46 -20.88
C ARG A 302 -0.28 -0.65 -19.83
N ALA A 303 0.74 -1.52 -19.74
CA ALA A 303 0.77 -2.60 -18.77
C ALA A 303 0.75 -2.05 -17.33
N PRO A 304 1.70 -1.20 -16.88
CA PRO A 304 1.64 -0.61 -15.56
C PRO A 304 0.42 0.32 -15.34
N LEU A 305 -0.08 0.97 -16.39
CA LEU A 305 -1.29 1.78 -16.26
C LEU A 305 -2.50 0.93 -15.87
N LEU A 306 -2.69 -0.20 -16.56
CA LEU A 306 -3.79 -1.10 -16.28
C LEU A 306 -3.67 -1.74 -14.90
N ASP A 307 -2.49 -2.26 -14.58
CA ASP A 307 -2.20 -2.96 -13.32
C ASP A 307 -2.46 -2.04 -12.12
N THR A 308 -1.93 -0.81 -12.14
CA THR A 308 -2.13 0.17 -11.08
C THR A 308 -3.57 0.69 -11.02
N SER A 309 -4.20 0.98 -12.18
CA SER A 309 -5.57 1.50 -12.20
C SER A 309 -6.58 0.51 -11.64
N VAL A 310 -6.50 -0.76 -12.04
CA VAL A 310 -7.40 -1.81 -11.55
C VAL A 310 -7.17 -2.07 -10.06
N SER A 311 -5.92 -2.17 -9.63
CA SER A 311 -5.58 -2.42 -8.24
C SER A 311 -6.07 -1.32 -7.31
N PHE A 312 -5.78 -0.05 -7.64
CA PHE A 312 -6.24 1.07 -6.82
C PHE A 312 -7.75 1.30 -6.90
N PHE A 313 -8.41 0.97 -8.01
CA PHE A 313 -9.87 0.99 -8.07
C PHE A 313 -10.47 0.06 -7.01
N PHE A 314 -10.00 -1.18 -6.91
CA PHE A 314 -10.48 -2.12 -5.91
C PHE A 314 -10.12 -1.69 -4.48
N VAL A 315 -8.91 -1.18 -4.27
CA VAL A 315 -8.49 -0.64 -2.96
C VAL A 315 -9.43 0.47 -2.52
N ILE A 316 -9.66 1.49 -3.35
CA ILE A 316 -10.56 2.61 -3.05
C ILE A 316 -11.99 2.11 -2.80
N LEU A 317 -12.50 1.21 -3.64
CA LEU A 317 -13.84 0.66 -3.51
C LEU A 317 -14.03 -0.03 -2.15
N VAL A 318 -13.13 -0.94 -1.78
CA VAL A 318 -13.21 -1.66 -0.50
C VAL A 318 -13.12 -0.69 0.66
N THR A 319 -12.18 0.24 0.62
CA THR A 319 -12.01 1.27 1.66
C THR A 319 -13.27 2.09 1.87
N LEU A 320 -13.88 2.57 0.79
CA LEU A 320 -15.10 3.37 0.87
C LEU A 320 -16.27 2.56 1.42
N LEU A 321 -16.43 1.30 1.01
CA LEU A 321 -17.49 0.42 1.53
C LEU A 321 -17.36 0.23 3.05
N PHE A 322 -16.15 -0.04 3.56
CA PHE A 322 -15.92 -0.19 5.00
C PHE A 322 -16.07 1.13 5.75
N GLY A 323 -15.64 2.26 5.19
CA GLY A 323 -15.87 3.59 5.77
C GLY A 323 -17.35 3.95 5.86
N ILE A 324 -18.13 3.66 4.83
CA ILE A 324 -19.57 3.88 4.80
C ILE A 324 -20.27 3.00 5.84
N LEU A 325 -19.91 1.71 5.97
CA LEU A 325 -20.46 0.84 7.01
C LEU A 325 -20.04 1.27 8.42
N GLY A 326 -18.83 1.76 8.60
CA GLY A 326 -18.41 2.39 9.85
C GLY A 326 -19.36 3.53 10.26
N THR A 327 -19.79 4.33 9.28
CA THR A 327 -20.78 5.40 9.51
C THR A 327 -22.17 4.86 9.80
N LEU A 328 -22.66 3.90 9.00
CA LEU A 328 -24.03 3.41 9.08
C LEU A 328 -24.31 2.54 10.31
N VAL A 329 -23.27 1.83 10.80
CA VAL A 329 -23.41 0.88 11.91
C VAL A 329 -22.79 1.45 13.19
N LEU A 330 -21.48 1.74 13.17
CA LEU A 330 -20.74 2.07 14.40
C LEU A 330 -20.98 3.51 14.88
N HIS A 331 -20.97 4.48 13.95
CA HIS A 331 -21.19 5.89 14.31
C HIS A 331 -22.58 6.12 14.91
N ARG A 332 -23.61 5.46 14.38
CA ARG A 332 -24.98 5.54 14.91
C ARG A 332 -25.09 5.04 16.35
N GLU A 333 -24.30 4.05 16.71
CA GLU A 333 -24.25 3.48 18.06
C GLU A 333 -23.20 4.16 18.96
N SER A 334 -22.47 5.16 18.44
CA SER A 334 -21.38 5.84 19.15
C SER A 334 -20.28 4.90 19.63
N VAL A 335 -20.00 3.84 18.86
CA VAL A 335 -18.96 2.84 19.13
C VAL A 335 -17.72 3.16 18.32
N VAL A 336 -16.56 3.27 18.99
CA VAL A 336 -15.27 3.51 18.34
C VAL A 336 -14.40 2.26 18.43
N PRO A 337 -14.04 1.63 17.32
CA PRO A 337 -13.07 0.54 17.33
C PRO A 337 -11.71 1.04 17.81
N ALA A 338 -11.18 0.44 18.88
CA ALA A 338 -9.92 0.84 19.51
C ALA A 338 -9.07 -0.37 19.92
N ASN A 339 -7.76 -0.28 19.75
CA ASN A 339 -6.77 -1.29 20.20
C ASN A 339 -7.18 -2.74 19.91
N SER A 340 -7.39 -3.57 20.92
CA SER A 340 -7.74 -5.00 20.79
C SER A 340 -9.12 -5.28 20.16
N ASN A 341 -9.99 -4.26 20.06
CA ASN A 341 -11.35 -4.38 19.52
C ASN A 341 -11.49 -3.86 18.09
N LEU A 342 -10.39 -3.49 17.43
CA LEU A 342 -10.40 -2.89 16.08
C LEU A 342 -11.17 -3.71 15.04
N LEU A 343 -11.24 -5.03 15.18
CA LEU A 343 -11.89 -5.93 14.22
C LEU A 343 -13.23 -6.47 14.71
N ASN A 344 -13.43 -6.56 16.03
CA ASN A 344 -14.60 -7.27 16.59
C ASN A 344 -15.92 -6.54 16.30
N GLU A 345 -15.94 -5.22 16.45
CA GLU A 345 -17.15 -4.42 16.28
C GLU A 345 -17.65 -4.42 14.82
N GLN A 346 -16.78 -4.73 13.89
CA GLN A 346 -17.11 -4.75 12.46
C GLN A 346 -17.87 -6.01 12.03
N GLU A 347 -18.01 -7.05 12.89
CA GLU A 347 -18.89 -8.20 12.61
C GLU A 347 -20.31 -7.74 12.34
N ALA A 348 -20.74 -6.65 12.97
CA ALA A 348 -22.05 -6.03 12.77
C ALA A 348 -22.30 -5.65 11.30
N PHE A 349 -21.27 -5.39 10.50
CA PHE A 349 -21.41 -5.01 9.09
C PHE A 349 -22.10 -6.08 8.23
N LEU A 350 -21.87 -7.35 8.54
CA LEU A 350 -22.46 -8.47 7.81
C LEU A 350 -23.67 -9.07 8.56
N THR A 351 -23.66 -9.04 9.90
CA THR A 351 -24.76 -9.60 10.69
C THR A 351 -26.05 -8.80 10.59
N VAL A 352 -25.98 -7.55 10.12
CA VAL A 352 -27.15 -6.78 9.70
C VAL A 352 -27.98 -7.50 8.61
N LEU A 353 -27.34 -8.25 7.72
CA LEU A 353 -28.03 -9.02 6.68
C LEU A 353 -28.54 -10.36 7.23
N HIS A 354 -27.69 -11.09 7.93
CA HIS A 354 -28.02 -12.37 8.54
C HIS A 354 -26.99 -12.75 9.62
N PRO A 355 -27.41 -13.25 10.80
CA PRO A 355 -26.50 -13.59 11.90
C PRO A 355 -25.37 -14.54 11.53
N GLU A 356 -25.61 -15.52 10.65
CA GLU A 356 -24.60 -16.51 10.23
C GLU A 356 -23.48 -15.92 9.35
N LEU A 357 -23.68 -14.74 8.76
CA LEU A 357 -22.64 -14.06 7.97
C LEU A 357 -21.46 -13.60 8.83
N ARG A 358 -21.55 -13.67 10.17
CA ARG A 358 -20.40 -13.52 11.07
C ARG A 358 -19.23 -14.43 10.68
N TRP A 359 -19.53 -15.65 10.25
CA TRP A 359 -18.49 -16.60 9.83
C TRP A 359 -17.79 -16.19 8.54
N VAL A 360 -18.52 -15.62 7.60
CA VAL A 360 -17.95 -15.05 6.37
C VAL A 360 -17.03 -13.87 6.70
N TYR A 361 -17.47 -12.98 7.60
CA TYR A 361 -16.66 -11.88 8.08
C TYR A 361 -15.36 -12.39 8.75
N ARG A 362 -15.49 -13.32 9.70
CA ARG A 362 -14.35 -13.89 10.44
C ARG A 362 -13.32 -14.54 9.52
N ALA A 363 -13.78 -15.38 8.61
CA ALA A 363 -12.90 -16.00 7.61
C ALA A 363 -12.27 -14.97 6.67
N GLY A 364 -13.06 -14.00 6.20
CA GLY A 364 -12.61 -12.94 5.30
C GLY A 364 -11.53 -12.06 5.92
N VAL A 365 -11.74 -11.57 7.14
CA VAL A 365 -10.76 -10.74 7.87
C VAL A 365 -9.49 -11.52 8.17
N PHE A 366 -9.62 -12.76 8.65
CA PHE A 366 -8.46 -13.62 8.91
C PHE A 366 -7.61 -13.81 7.66
N LEU A 367 -8.23 -14.22 6.56
CA LEU A 367 -7.52 -14.44 5.29
C LEU A 367 -6.99 -13.15 4.68
N ALA A 368 -7.70 -12.02 4.81
CA ALA A 368 -7.23 -10.72 4.36
C ALA A 368 -5.93 -10.31 5.09
N LEU A 369 -5.93 -10.36 6.43
CA LEU A 369 -4.75 -9.96 7.22
C LEU A 369 -3.58 -10.92 7.08
N VAL A 370 -3.82 -12.23 6.99
CA VAL A 370 -2.78 -13.23 6.66
C VAL A 370 -2.23 -12.97 5.26
N GLY A 371 -3.09 -12.65 4.29
CA GLY A 371 -2.70 -12.28 2.94
C GLY A 371 -1.85 -11.02 2.90
N THR A 372 -2.22 -10.00 3.69
CA THR A 372 -1.45 -8.76 3.87
C THR A 372 -0.04 -9.05 4.39
N LEU A 373 0.08 -9.85 5.46
CA LEU A 373 1.38 -10.21 6.05
C LEU A 373 2.24 -11.02 5.08
N TYR A 374 1.65 -12.01 4.42
CA TYR A 374 2.34 -12.78 3.40
C TYR A 374 2.84 -11.89 2.26
N GLY A 375 1.94 -11.08 1.72
CA GLY A 375 2.28 -10.14 0.65
C GLY A 375 3.34 -9.11 1.07
N ALA A 376 3.33 -8.67 2.33
CA ALA A 376 4.36 -7.79 2.88
C ALA A 376 5.74 -8.47 2.89
N PHE A 377 5.86 -9.76 3.23
CA PHE A 377 7.13 -10.49 3.08
C PHE A 377 7.62 -10.47 1.63
N GLU A 378 6.72 -10.67 0.65
CA GLU A 378 7.09 -10.65 -0.76
C GLU A 378 7.53 -9.25 -1.22
N VAL A 379 6.74 -8.22 -0.96
CA VAL A 379 7.03 -6.84 -1.36
C VAL A 379 8.31 -6.33 -0.71
N TYR A 380 8.51 -6.58 0.59
CA TYR A 380 9.66 -6.03 1.33
C TYR A 380 11.00 -6.67 0.95
N ARG A 381 11.01 -7.92 0.47
CA ARG A 381 12.21 -8.51 -0.16
C ARG A 381 12.71 -7.65 -1.33
N PHE A 382 11.78 -7.17 -2.17
CA PHE A 382 12.14 -6.31 -3.29
C PHE A 382 12.49 -4.90 -2.83
N THR A 383 11.74 -4.34 -1.86
CA THR A 383 12.03 -3.02 -1.27
C THR A 383 13.45 -2.94 -0.76
N PHE A 384 13.88 -3.94 0.01
CA PHE A 384 15.24 -3.97 0.55
C PHE A 384 16.30 -4.10 -0.54
N VAL A 385 16.11 -5.04 -1.48
CA VAL A 385 17.07 -5.27 -2.57
C VAL A 385 17.20 -4.04 -3.48
N GLU A 386 16.10 -3.39 -3.86
CA GLU A 386 16.16 -2.18 -4.70
C GLU A 386 16.73 -0.98 -3.93
N SER A 387 16.52 -0.90 -2.62
CA SER A 387 17.18 0.09 -1.76
C SER A 387 18.70 -0.13 -1.72
N VAL A 388 19.16 -1.36 -1.54
CA VAL A 388 20.59 -1.71 -1.57
C VAL A 388 21.18 -1.40 -2.95
N ARG A 389 20.50 -1.75 -4.05
CA ARG A 389 20.95 -1.41 -5.41
C ARG A 389 21.11 0.09 -5.64
N ALA A 390 20.23 0.87 -5.01
CA ALA A 390 20.30 2.32 -5.13
C ALA A 390 21.39 2.95 -4.28
N ILE A 391 21.69 2.42 -3.10
CA ILE A 391 22.60 3.04 -2.13
C ILE A 391 24.00 2.44 -2.23
N VAL A 392 24.11 1.11 -2.25
CA VAL A 392 25.36 0.34 -2.23
C VAL A 392 25.30 -0.75 -3.31
N PRO A 393 25.35 -0.37 -4.62
CA PRO A 393 25.10 -1.29 -5.74
C PRO A 393 26.04 -2.49 -5.78
N GLU A 394 27.26 -2.37 -5.26
CA GLU A 394 28.25 -3.43 -5.15
C GLU A 394 27.83 -4.58 -4.21
N TRP A 395 26.84 -4.35 -3.36
CA TRP A 395 26.27 -5.37 -2.48
C TRP A 395 25.10 -6.13 -3.11
N ALA A 396 24.49 -5.59 -4.14
CA ALA A 396 23.31 -6.18 -4.81
C ALA A 396 23.70 -7.01 -6.04
N THR A 397 24.76 -7.83 -5.94
CA THR A 397 25.15 -8.77 -6.98
C THR A 397 24.15 -9.93 -7.10
N ALA A 398 24.10 -10.58 -8.27
CA ALA A 398 23.20 -11.72 -8.51
C ALA A 398 23.38 -12.83 -7.44
N GLU A 399 24.60 -13.07 -6.99
CA GLU A 399 24.92 -14.07 -5.96
C GLU A 399 24.39 -13.68 -4.58
N ARG A 400 24.38 -12.39 -4.23
CA ARG A 400 23.98 -11.88 -2.92
C ARG A 400 22.49 -11.61 -2.79
N VAL A 401 21.78 -11.34 -3.89
CA VAL A 401 20.34 -11.04 -3.88
C VAL A 401 19.51 -12.10 -3.12
N PRO A 402 19.72 -13.42 -3.28
CA PRO A 402 18.99 -14.41 -2.51
C PRO A 402 19.20 -14.27 -0.99
N TYR A 403 20.43 -13.99 -0.55
CA TYR A 403 20.74 -13.78 0.87
C TYR A 403 20.13 -12.47 1.41
N LEU A 404 20.13 -11.39 0.61
CA LEU A 404 19.48 -10.15 0.99
C LEU A 404 17.97 -10.35 1.16
N ARG A 405 17.33 -11.09 0.24
CA ARG A 405 15.90 -11.45 0.33
C ARG A 405 15.60 -12.29 1.58
N ALA A 406 16.41 -13.32 1.86
CA ALA A 406 16.25 -14.15 3.05
C ALA A 406 16.48 -13.36 4.34
N GLY A 407 17.52 -12.52 4.37
CA GLY A 407 17.81 -11.63 5.49
C GLY A 407 16.68 -10.64 5.78
N THR A 408 16.02 -10.12 4.74
CA THR A 408 14.84 -9.25 4.90
C THR A 408 13.70 -9.99 5.59
N VAL A 409 13.42 -11.23 5.19
CA VAL A 409 12.36 -12.05 5.82
C VAL A 409 12.68 -12.30 7.28
N ALA A 410 13.93 -12.68 7.58
CA ALA A 410 14.38 -12.90 8.96
C ALA A 410 14.28 -11.60 9.77
N TYR A 411 14.69 -10.47 9.22
CA TYR A 411 14.59 -9.15 9.85
C TYR A 411 13.15 -8.75 10.16
N CYS A 412 12.24 -8.89 9.20
CA CYS A 412 10.82 -8.61 9.39
C CYS A 412 10.21 -9.50 10.48
N PHE A 413 10.46 -10.80 10.41
CA PHE A 413 9.94 -11.76 11.37
C PHE A 413 10.50 -11.54 12.78
N LEU A 414 11.83 -11.52 12.94
CA LEU A 414 12.46 -11.36 14.24
C LEU A 414 12.20 -9.98 14.83
N GLY A 415 12.29 -8.93 14.02
CA GLY A 415 12.00 -7.57 14.44
C GLY A 415 10.54 -7.40 14.85
N GLY A 416 9.60 -7.97 14.09
CA GLY A 416 8.18 -8.01 14.45
C GLY A 416 7.96 -8.75 15.77
N LEU A 417 8.55 -9.93 15.93
CA LEU A 417 8.45 -10.71 17.15
C LEU A 417 9.02 -9.98 18.39
N VAL A 418 10.19 -9.34 18.24
CA VAL A 418 10.75 -8.50 19.31
C VAL A 418 9.80 -7.38 19.69
N MET A 419 9.24 -6.66 18.71
CA MET A 419 8.29 -5.57 18.96
C MET A 419 7.02 -6.04 19.67
N VAL A 420 6.50 -7.22 19.37
CA VAL A 420 5.32 -7.83 20.02
C VAL A 420 5.58 -8.13 21.49
N TRP A 421 6.79 -8.59 21.83
CA TRP A 421 7.17 -8.94 23.20
C TRP A 421 7.78 -7.79 24.00
N LEU A 422 7.88 -6.58 23.42
CA LEU A 422 8.21 -5.39 24.20
C LEU A 422 6.96 -4.91 24.96
N PRO A 423 7.07 -4.54 26.26
CA PRO A 423 5.96 -3.95 26.99
C PRO A 423 5.39 -2.70 26.30
N GLU A 424 4.08 -2.48 26.41
CA GLU A 424 3.40 -1.32 25.82
C GLU A 424 4.01 0.02 26.27
N THR A 425 4.58 0.07 27.48
CA THR A 425 5.31 1.23 28.00
C THR A 425 6.56 1.59 27.18
N VAL A 426 7.13 0.63 26.46
CA VAL A 426 8.31 0.80 25.60
C VAL A 426 7.91 0.87 24.13
N ALA A 427 7.09 -0.08 23.68
CA ALA A 427 6.71 -0.19 22.28
C ALA A 427 5.56 0.76 21.89
N GLY A 428 4.79 1.27 22.84
CA GLY A 428 3.56 2.02 22.58
C GLY A 428 2.37 1.15 22.19
N THR A 429 1.19 1.76 22.11
CA THR A 429 -0.04 1.08 21.66
C THR A 429 0.04 0.70 20.19
N ILE A 430 -0.78 -0.26 19.74
CA ILE A 430 -0.90 -0.64 18.31
C ILE A 430 -1.17 0.59 17.44
N VAL A 431 -2.17 1.39 17.81
CA VAL A 431 -2.54 2.61 17.08
C VAL A 431 -1.39 3.62 17.09
N GLY A 432 -0.69 3.80 18.21
CA GLY A 432 0.46 4.68 18.32
C GLY A 432 1.62 4.28 17.40
N ARG A 433 2.00 3.01 17.38
CA ARG A 433 3.05 2.49 16.48
C ARG A 433 2.69 2.65 15.02
N MET A 434 1.45 2.31 14.66
CA MET A 434 0.97 2.45 13.28
C MET A 434 0.92 3.92 12.86
N THR A 435 0.46 4.83 13.74
CA THR A 435 0.49 6.28 13.48
C THR A 435 1.91 6.80 13.28
N PHE A 436 2.86 6.41 14.13
CA PHE A 436 4.27 6.79 13.97
C PHE A 436 4.85 6.30 12.63
N GLY A 437 4.61 5.04 12.28
CA GLY A 437 5.01 4.48 10.99
C GLY A 437 4.42 5.26 9.81
N THR A 438 3.15 5.65 9.88
CA THR A 438 2.46 6.39 8.82
C THR A 438 2.93 7.83 8.68
N ILE A 439 3.32 8.49 9.76
CA ILE A 439 3.90 9.84 9.71
C ILE A 439 5.21 9.85 8.94
N ILE A 440 6.09 8.90 9.23
CA ILE A 440 7.43 8.85 8.64
C ILE A 440 7.38 8.39 7.17
N SER A 441 6.62 7.32 6.87
CA SER A 441 6.52 6.76 5.50
C SER A 441 5.41 7.39 4.66
N GLY A 442 4.66 8.32 5.25
CA GLY A 442 3.35 8.73 4.79
C GLY A 442 3.34 9.80 3.72
N ALA A 443 2.32 10.68 3.83
CA ALA A 443 1.92 11.60 2.78
C ALA A 443 3.06 12.50 2.26
N ALA A 444 3.91 13.04 3.14
CA ALA A 444 5.01 13.91 2.72
C ALA A 444 6.02 13.20 1.82
N THR A 445 6.44 11.99 2.18
CA THR A 445 7.35 11.18 1.37
C THR A 445 6.73 10.82 0.01
N CYS A 446 5.43 10.48 -0.01
CA CYS A 446 4.68 10.23 -1.24
C CYS A 446 4.59 11.48 -2.13
N GLY A 447 4.42 12.66 -1.54
CA GLY A 447 4.42 13.93 -2.28
C GLY A 447 5.77 14.22 -2.94
N LEU A 448 6.86 14.12 -2.18
CA LEU A 448 8.23 14.30 -2.68
C LEU A 448 8.57 13.30 -3.79
N TRP A 449 8.09 12.08 -3.68
CA TRP A 449 8.21 11.06 -4.73
C TRP A 449 7.61 11.54 -6.05
N CYS A 450 6.43 12.14 -6.04
CA CYS A 450 5.79 12.66 -7.26
C CYS A 450 6.67 13.72 -7.94
N PHE A 451 7.27 14.64 -7.19
CA PHE A 451 8.18 15.63 -7.74
C PHE A 451 9.47 15.00 -8.30
N ALA A 452 10.02 14.01 -7.60
CA ALA A 452 11.15 13.25 -8.08
C ALA A 452 10.85 12.51 -9.40
N MET A 453 9.63 12.00 -9.57
CA MET A 453 9.18 11.35 -10.82
C MET A 453 9.00 12.37 -11.95
N LEU A 454 8.47 13.57 -11.68
CA LEU A 454 8.41 14.65 -12.68
C LEU A 454 9.80 15.08 -13.16
N TRP A 455 10.78 15.11 -12.25
CA TRP A 455 12.16 15.39 -12.58
C TRP A 455 12.77 14.28 -13.45
N LEU A 456 12.60 12.99 -13.06
CA LEU A 456 13.08 11.85 -13.84
C LEU A 456 12.49 11.81 -15.25
N ASP A 457 11.18 12.08 -15.38
CA ASP A 457 10.52 12.10 -16.69
C ASP A 457 11.17 13.09 -17.66
N ARG A 458 11.57 14.26 -17.16
CA ARG A 458 12.23 15.28 -17.99
C ARG A 458 13.70 15.01 -18.28
N THR A 459 14.40 14.41 -17.32
CA THR A 459 15.85 14.24 -17.41
C THR A 459 16.27 12.90 -18.01
N ARG A 460 15.42 11.86 -17.91
CA ARG A 460 15.76 10.50 -18.36
C ARG A 460 15.04 10.09 -19.64
N LEU A 461 13.90 10.69 -19.96
CA LEU A 461 13.11 10.33 -21.13
C LEU A 461 13.14 11.42 -22.22
N PRO A 462 13.31 11.03 -23.51
CA PRO A 462 13.18 11.95 -24.64
C PRO A 462 11.72 12.41 -24.80
N ALA A 463 11.52 13.56 -25.44
CA ALA A 463 10.22 14.22 -25.56
C ALA A 463 9.06 13.31 -26.02
N PRO A 464 9.20 12.41 -27.03
CA PRO A 464 8.13 11.54 -27.49
C PRO A 464 7.70 10.47 -26.47
N LEU A 465 8.57 10.17 -25.48
CA LEU A 465 8.36 9.14 -24.43
C LEU A 465 8.01 9.75 -23.07
N ARG A 466 7.97 11.08 -22.93
CA ARG A 466 7.58 11.74 -21.66
C ARG A 466 6.11 11.53 -21.32
N MET A 467 5.77 11.86 -20.11
CA MET A 467 4.38 11.88 -19.64
C MET A 467 3.54 12.83 -20.51
N GLY A 468 2.33 12.40 -20.85
CA GLY A 468 1.35 13.27 -21.45
C GLY A 468 0.93 14.39 -20.48
N ARG A 469 0.37 15.48 -21.00
CA ARG A 469 -0.04 16.65 -20.20
C ARG A 469 -0.93 16.28 -19.02
N VAL A 470 -1.90 15.38 -19.22
CA VAL A 470 -2.83 14.95 -18.16
C VAL A 470 -2.08 14.24 -17.03
N THR A 471 -1.27 13.23 -17.34
CA THR A 471 -0.49 12.49 -16.33
C THR A 471 0.47 13.42 -15.59
N TRP A 472 1.09 14.36 -16.29
CA TRP A 472 2.00 15.33 -15.69
C TRP A 472 1.28 16.21 -14.65
N TRP A 473 0.14 16.80 -15.01
CA TRP A 473 -0.65 17.63 -14.10
C TRP A 473 -1.21 16.83 -12.91
N LEU A 474 -1.70 15.62 -13.17
CA LEU A 474 -2.18 14.75 -12.09
C LEU A 474 -1.04 14.40 -11.12
N THR A 475 0.17 14.15 -11.63
CA THR A 475 1.35 13.89 -10.78
C THR A 475 1.74 15.13 -9.96
N LEU A 476 1.67 16.31 -10.55
CA LEU A 476 1.93 17.56 -9.84
C LEU A 476 0.90 17.83 -8.74
N ILE A 477 -0.38 17.66 -9.05
CA ILE A 477 -1.48 17.83 -8.08
C ILE A 477 -1.35 16.81 -6.94
N ALA A 478 -1.07 15.55 -7.26
CA ALA A 478 -0.81 14.52 -6.26
C ALA A 478 0.40 14.87 -5.38
N GLY A 479 1.48 15.36 -5.98
CA GLY A 479 2.67 15.79 -5.26
C GLY A 479 2.38 16.95 -4.28
N LEU A 480 1.70 17.97 -4.74
CA LEU A 480 1.32 19.13 -3.92
C LEU A 480 0.34 18.72 -2.80
N GLY A 481 -0.71 17.97 -3.14
CA GLY A 481 -1.72 17.53 -2.18
C GLY A 481 -1.13 16.65 -1.08
N MET A 482 -0.35 15.62 -1.45
CA MET A 482 0.25 14.71 -0.47
C MET A 482 1.32 15.42 0.39
N THR A 483 2.11 16.34 -0.19
CA THR A 483 3.09 17.12 0.59
C THR A 483 2.39 18.05 1.59
N PHE A 484 1.34 18.74 1.16
CA PHE A 484 0.55 19.60 2.06
C PHE A 484 -0.01 18.81 3.25
N MET A 485 -0.67 17.67 2.96
CA MET A 485 -1.25 16.82 4.01
C MET A 485 -0.17 16.25 4.94
N GLY A 486 0.99 15.85 4.40
CA GLY A 486 2.11 15.37 5.19
C GLY A 486 2.72 16.43 6.10
N VAL A 487 2.84 17.68 5.63
CA VAL A 487 3.31 18.80 6.43
C VAL A 487 2.34 19.10 7.56
N GLN A 488 1.03 19.14 7.30
CA GLN A 488 0.01 19.35 8.34
C GLN A 488 0.07 18.25 9.42
N THR A 489 0.33 17.02 9.01
CA THR A 489 0.52 15.90 9.94
C THR A 489 1.74 16.09 10.84
N ILE A 490 2.88 16.47 10.25
CA ILE A 490 4.11 16.72 11.02
C ILE A 490 3.89 17.85 12.03
N ILE A 491 3.26 18.95 11.61
CA ILE A 491 2.91 20.05 12.51
C ILE A 491 2.01 19.56 13.65
N ALA A 492 0.97 18.75 13.34
CA ALA A 492 0.05 18.24 14.35
C ALA A 492 0.68 17.23 15.33
N TYR A 493 1.79 16.60 14.97
CA TYR A 493 2.47 15.62 15.82
C TYR A 493 3.50 16.27 16.75
N PHE A 494 4.18 17.33 16.32
CA PHE A 494 5.27 17.98 17.06
C PHE A 494 4.88 19.34 17.65
N GLY A 495 3.77 19.93 17.22
CA GLY A 495 3.22 21.20 17.73
C GLY A 495 2.14 20.97 18.75
#